data_73519ff9e808a4f85537dbd7efc0f7b1
#
_entry.id   73519ff9e808a4f85537dbd7efc0f7b1
#
_cell.length_a   1.000
_cell.length_b   1.000
_cell.length_c   1.000
_cell.angle_alpha   90.00
_cell.angle_beta   90.00
_cell.angle_gamma   90.00
#
_symmetry.space_group_name_H-M   'P 1'
#
loop_
_entity.id
_entity.type
_entity.pdbx_description
1 polymer ?
#
loop_
_entity_poly.entity_id
_entity_poly.type
_entity_poly.pdbx_seq_one_letter_code
_entity_poly.pdbx_strand_id
1 'polypeptide(L)'
;NIKYSRPIIRADGNTQPTIKLTMLEPVFSNLLYPEEEPQQVELKEENIEDEMRPEDMILEEETETETTTELQTVVEKVALEIGDYQKLYRNMYTVAKTFADHSMVTVTGVVSDVDWFDNTYENQGQTAGLIVADNGKELLILVDAAAIRQAEELEVSFYSGRSVSASLKGKDEETGLAILSVALEDIPEDIRKNVGSATMGSSGSSVQAVPVIAIGRPQGAETIIFGMVTSADYYQNLTDHNVRLLKTDMTGLQGTGGVLINLSGKVLGIVHAGEAESSDVLSAYGISDLLTTVGKLSNGQKIAHMGITGTDVPDEIHLEKHVPVGAYVTGIIMDSPAMKA
;
A
#
# COMPACT_ATOMS: atom_id res chain seq x y z
N ASN A 1 -11.22 -25.21 -12.10
CA ASN A 1 -11.88 -25.84 -13.28
C ASN A 1 -13.01 -26.73 -12.78
N ILE A 2 -14.23 -26.18 -12.78
CA ILE A 2 -15.44 -26.95 -12.48
C ILE A 2 -15.86 -27.65 -13.79
N LYS A 3 -15.66 -28.96 -13.87
CA LYS A 3 -16.20 -29.77 -14.96
C LYS A 3 -17.62 -30.12 -14.61
N TYR A 4 -18.57 -29.60 -15.38
CA TYR A 4 -19.95 -30.07 -15.35
C TYR A 4 -20.03 -31.44 -16.05
N SER A 5 -20.40 -32.51 -15.32
CA SER A 5 -20.77 -33.76 -15.90
C SER A 5 -22.28 -33.73 -16.26
N ARG A 6 -22.61 -34.20 -17.45
CA ARG A 6 -24.00 -34.29 -17.91
C ARG A 6 -24.83 -35.21 -16.98
N PRO A 7 -26.09 -34.88 -16.67
CA PRO A 7 -26.94 -35.74 -15.86
C PRO A 7 -27.20 -37.07 -16.57
N ILE A 8 -27.09 -38.18 -15.85
CA ILE A 8 -27.49 -39.51 -16.32
C ILE A 8 -28.98 -39.60 -16.07
N ILE A 9 -29.78 -39.75 -17.15
CA ILE A 9 -31.21 -39.99 -17.09
C ILE A 9 -31.44 -41.48 -16.79
N ARG A 10 -32.05 -41.80 -15.67
CA ARG A 10 -32.54 -43.15 -15.37
C ARG A 10 -33.96 -43.35 -15.88
N ALA A 11 -34.31 -44.58 -16.21
CA ALA A 11 -35.55 -44.96 -16.87
C ALA A 11 -36.84 -44.82 -16.01
N ASP A 12 -36.75 -44.32 -14.79
CA ASP A 12 -37.84 -44.12 -13.84
C ASP A 12 -38.31 -42.65 -13.73
N GLY A 13 -37.78 -41.74 -14.53
CA GLY A 13 -38.28 -40.36 -14.63
C GLY A 13 -38.07 -39.46 -13.40
N ASN A 14 -37.35 -39.91 -12.40
CA ASN A 14 -37.10 -39.13 -11.17
C ASN A 14 -35.69 -38.56 -11.16
N THR A 15 -35.54 -37.28 -11.47
CA THR A 15 -34.27 -36.55 -11.46
C THR A 15 -34.05 -35.89 -10.12
N GLN A 16 -33.24 -36.52 -9.26
CA GLN A 16 -32.61 -35.82 -8.16
C GLN A 16 -31.14 -35.52 -8.53
N PRO A 17 -30.66 -34.29 -8.39
CA PRO A 17 -29.26 -33.96 -8.63
C PRO A 17 -28.40 -34.53 -7.49
N THR A 18 -27.68 -35.60 -7.78
CA THR A 18 -26.66 -36.10 -6.87
C THR A 18 -25.39 -35.29 -7.05
N ILE A 19 -25.13 -34.37 -6.14
CA ILE A 19 -23.84 -33.67 -6.06
C ILE A 19 -22.83 -34.63 -5.44
N LYS A 20 -21.96 -35.23 -6.29
CA LYS A 20 -20.76 -35.89 -5.77
C LYS A 20 -19.75 -34.80 -5.43
N LEU A 21 -19.61 -34.49 -4.16
CA LEU A 21 -18.44 -33.76 -3.62
C LEU A 21 -17.25 -34.71 -3.68
N THR A 22 -16.43 -34.61 -4.71
CA THR A 22 -15.08 -35.15 -4.68
C THR A 22 -14.28 -34.20 -3.81
N MET A 23 -13.85 -34.61 -2.64
CA MET A 23 -12.83 -33.88 -1.90
C MET A 23 -11.60 -33.84 -2.78
N LEU A 24 -11.28 -32.67 -3.29
CA LEU A 24 -9.96 -32.37 -3.78
C LEU A 24 -9.06 -32.28 -2.54
N GLU A 25 -8.03 -33.08 -2.47
CA GLU A 25 -6.98 -32.89 -1.48
C GLU A 25 -6.51 -31.44 -1.52
N PRO A 26 -6.25 -30.80 -0.37
CA PRO A 26 -5.96 -29.38 -0.33
C PRO A 26 -4.69 -29.10 -1.11
N VAL A 27 -4.81 -28.32 -2.19
CA VAL A 27 -3.72 -27.78 -3.01
C VAL A 27 -2.84 -26.80 -2.20
N PHE A 28 -3.15 -26.62 -0.93
CA PHE A 28 -2.48 -25.66 -0.04
C PHE A 28 -1.13 -26.12 0.51
N SER A 29 -0.76 -27.42 0.41
CA SER A 29 0.53 -27.90 0.91
C SER A 29 1.73 -27.36 0.10
N ASN A 30 1.55 -27.04 -1.18
CA ASN A 30 2.64 -26.61 -2.06
C ASN A 30 2.82 -25.09 -2.15
N LEU A 31 1.93 -24.29 -1.55
CA LEU A 31 2.03 -22.83 -1.55
C LEU A 31 2.85 -22.28 -0.37
N LEU A 32 3.01 -23.04 0.69
CA LEU A 32 3.76 -22.62 1.88
C LEU A 32 5.23 -23.07 1.89
N TYR A 33 5.57 -24.08 1.06
CA TYR A 33 6.94 -24.55 0.93
C TYR A 33 7.15 -24.97 -0.54
N PRO A 34 7.79 -24.15 -1.38
CA PRO A 34 8.32 -24.66 -2.62
C PRO A 34 9.36 -25.72 -2.27
N GLU A 35 9.11 -26.97 -2.66
CA GLU A 35 10.17 -27.98 -2.69
C GLU A 35 11.20 -27.49 -3.71
N GLU A 36 12.32 -26.99 -3.22
CA GLU A 36 13.50 -26.82 -4.06
C GLU A 36 13.96 -28.23 -4.44
N GLU A 37 13.79 -28.59 -5.71
CA GLU A 37 14.45 -29.76 -6.29
C GLU A 37 15.96 -29.63 -6.05
N PRO A 38 16.65 -30.68 -5.55
CA PRO A 38 18.08 -30.62 -5.36
C PRO A 38 18.75 -30.40 -6.72
N GLN A 39 19.35 -29.24 -6.92
CA GLN A 39 20.19 -28.97 -8.06
C GLN A 39 21.37 -29.95 -8.01
N GLN A 40 21.41 -30.89 -8.94
CA GLN A 40 22.61 -31.70 -9.20
C GLN A 40 23.71 -30.74 -9.67
N VAL A 41 24.66 -30.51 -8.78
CA VAL A 41 25.92 -29.85 -9.19
C VAL A 41 26.75 -30.89 -9.89
N GLU A 42 26.80 -30.84 -11.24
CA GLU A 42 27.75 -31.54 -12.05
C GLU A 42 29.16 -31.01 -11.74
N LEU A 43 29.92 -31.79 -10.99
CA LEU A 43 31.35 -31.56 -10.83
C LEU A 43 32.03 -31.96 -12.16
N LYS A 44 32.56 -30.98 -12.87
CA LYS A 44 33.48 -31.19 -13.98
C LYS A 44 34.78 -31.75 -13.43
N GLU A 45 35.09 -32.99 -13.78
CA GLU A 45 36.42 -33.56 -13.63
C GLU A 45 37.37 -32.83 -14.57
N GLU A 46 38.30 -32.07 -14.05
CA GLU A 46 39.49 -31.64 -14.77
C GLU A 46 40.53 -32.77 -14.73
N ASN A 47 40.76 -33.39 -15.89
CA ASN A 47 41.88 -34.28 -16.11
C ASN A 47 43.20 -33.52 -15.98
N ILE A 48 44.00 -33.91 -14.99
CA ILE A 48 45.42 -33.63 -14.98
C ILE A 48 46.14 -34.96 -15.27
N GLU A 49 46.53 -35.16 -16.50
CA GLU A 49 47.52 -36.15 -16.86
C GLU A 49 48.90 -35.63 -16.37
N ASP A 50 49.54 -36.39 -15.47
CA ASP A 50 50.97 -36.28 -15.31
C ASP A 50 51.58 -37.65 -15.07
N GLU A 51 52.52 -37.99 -15.99
CA GLU A 51 53.25 -39.25 -16.07
C GLU A 51 54.17 -39.43 -14.86
N MET A 52 54.16 -40.64 -14.24
CA MET A 52 55.41 -41.21 -13.74
C MET A 52 55.35 -42.73 -13.57
N ARG A 53 56.45 -43.36 -13.89
CA ARG A 53 56.79 -44.78 -14.08
C ARG A 53 56.57 -45.69 -12.85
N PRO A 54 56.46 -46.99 -13.12
CA PRO A 54 56.30 -47.98 -12.10
C PRO A 54 57.68 -48.44 -11.56
N GLU A 55 57.78 -48.63 -10.28
CA GLU A 55 58.63 -49.66 -9.61
C GLU A 55 58.45 -49.56 -8.12
N ASP A 56 58.00 -50.61 -7.56
CA ASP A 56 58.20 -51.25 -6.28
C ASP A 56 56.92 -51.69 -5.57
N MET A 57 56.66 -52.97 -5.73
CA MET A 57 55.73 -53.77 -4.94
C MET A 57 56.21 -53.89 -3.50
N ILE A 58 55.34 -53.49 -2.53
CA ILE A 58 55.29 -54.21 -1.24
C ILE A 58 53.80 -54.26 -0.86
N LEU A 59 53.34 -55.52 -0.69
CA LEU A 59 52.02 -55.87 -0.15
C LEU A 59 51.99 -55.56 1.33
N GLU A 60 51.07 -54.68 1.75
CA GLU A 60 50.51 -54.70 3.10
C GLU A 60 48.97 -54.57 3.00
N GLU A 61 48.32 -55.61 3.49
CA GLU A 61 46.87 -55.69 3.67
C GLU A 61 46.47 -54.74 4.77
N GLU A 62 45.95 -53.55 4.43
CA GLU A 62 45.22 -52.71 5.40
C GLU A 62 43.74 -52.74 5.06
N THR A 63 43.00 -53.22 6.05
CA THR A 63 41.54 -53.20 6.09
C THR A 63 41.03 -51.79 6.03
N GLU A 64 40.53 -51.38 4.88
CA GLU A 64 39.81 -50.10 4.73
C GLU A 64 38.47 -50.21 5.44
N THR A 65 38.39 -49.54 6.58
CA THR A 65 37.12 -49.24 7.26
C THR A 65 36.56 -48.01 6.55
N GLU A 66 35.65 -48.22 5.62
CA GLU A 66 34.84 -47.10 5.04
C GLU A 66 34.05 -46.43 6.13
N THR A 67 34.53 -45.29 6.59
CA THR A 67 33.74 -44.38 7.43
C THR A 67 32.86 -43.57 6.53
N THR A 68 31.69 -44.09 6.23
CA THR A 68 30.62 -43.31 5.58
C THR A 68 30.13 -42.23 6.57
N THR A 69 30.64 -41.03 6.44
CA THR A 69 30.11 -39.86 7.16
C THR A 69 28.81 -39.47 6.52
N GLU A 70 27.69 -40.02 7.02
CA GLU A 70 26.37 -39.49 6.69
C GLU A 70 26.26 -38.05 7.22
N LEU A 71 26.30 -37.09 6.34
CA LEU A 71 25.88 -35.71 6.64
C LEU A 71 24.38 -35.73 6.92
N GLN A 72 23.99 -35.95 8.16
CA GLN A 72 22.61 -35.72 8.60
C GLN A 72 22.36 -34.21 8.58
N THR A 73 21.70 -33.74 7.53
CA THR A 73 21.09 -32.42 7.51
C THR A 73 19.96 -32.44 8.54
N VAL A 74 20.21 -31.97 9.75
CA VAL A 74 19.18 -31.74 10.75
C VAL A 74 18.35 -30.54 10.26
N VAL A 75 17.26 -30.82 9.59
CA VAL A 75 16.23 -29.81 9.32
C VAL A 75 15.51 -29.58 10.65
N GLU A 76 15.97 -28.60 11.39
CA GLU A 76 15.30 -28.14 12.60
C GLU A 76 13.96 -27.54 12.21
N LYS A 77 12.86 -28.29 12.36
CA LYS A 77 11.51 -27.75 12.19
C LYS A 77 11.26 -26.75 13.31
N VAL A 78 11.48 -25.47 13.02
CA VAL A 78 11.13 -24.41 13.95
C VAL A 78 9.60 -24.32 14.02
N ALA A 79 9.03 -24.84 15.10
CA ALA A 79 7.61 -24.65 15.38
C ALA A 79 7.40 -23.19 15.80
N LEU A 80 6.47 -22.47 15.13
CA LEU A 80 6.11 -21.12 15.52
C LEU A 80 5.39 -21.15 16.87
N GLU A 81 5.92 -20.39 17.82
CA GLU A 81 5.33 -20.18 19.14
C GLU A 81 4.52 -18.88 19.20
N ILE A 82 3.64 -18.76 20.19
CA ILE A 82 2.89 -17.51 20.44
C ILE A 82 3.84 -16.31 20.62
N GLY A 83 5.03 -16.54 21.19
CA GLY A 83 6.07 -15.53 21.34
C GLY A 83 6.57 -14.94 20.01
N ASP A 84 6.57 -15.72 18.93
CA ASP A 84 7.00 -15.27 17.62
C ASP A 84 5.96 -14.34 16.99
N TYR A 85 4.67 -14.61 17.18
CA TYR A 85 3.60 -13.70 16.79
C TYR A 85 3.70 -12.36 17.54
N GLN A 86 3.97 -12.39 18.85
CA GLN A 86 4.16 -11.17 19.63
C GLN A 86 5.36 -10.35 19.13
N LYS A 87 6.47 -11.00 18.78
CA LYS A 87 7.65 -10.34 18.19
C LYS A 87 7.30 -9.72 16.85
N LEU A 88 6.56 -10.43 15.98
CA LEU A 88 6.13 -9.92 14.69
C LEU A 88 5.32 -8.63 14.85
N TYR A 89 4.26 -8.64 15.69
CA TYR A 89 3.45 -7.45 15.92
C TYR A 89 4.25 -6.29 16.52
N ARG A 90 5.20 -6.55 17.43
CA ARG A 90 6.09 -5.50 17.94
C ARG A 90 6.98 -4.93 16.85
N ASN A 91 7.50 -5.75 15.97
CA ASN A 91 8.31 -5.29 14.85
C ASN A 91 7.49 -4.43 13.89
N MET A 92 6.27 -4.85 13.55
CA MET A 92 5.33 -4.08 12.73
C MET A 92 5.00 -2.74 13.39
N TYR A 93 4.73 -2.72 14.70
CA TYR A 93 4.51 -1.49 15.46
C TYR A 93 5.74 -0.58 15.43
N THR A 94 6.95 -1.14 15.56
CA THR A 94 8.19 -0.36 15.48
C THR A 94 8.35 0.30 14.11
N VAL A 95 8.07 -0.42 13.01
CA VAL A 95 8.06 0.16 11.65
C VAL A 95 7.06 1.31 11.56
N ALA A 96 5.82 1.08 12.01
CA ALA A 96 4.77 2.10 11.99
C ALA A 96 5.14 3.33 12.81
N LYS A 97 5.64 3.13 14.03
CA LYS A 97 6.01 4.22 14.93
C LYS A 97 7.20 5.03 14.40
N THR A 98 8.22 4.35 13.90
CA THR A 98 9.37 5.02 13.28
C THR A 98 8.92 5.85 12.07
N PHE A 99 8.05 5.31 11.22
CA PHE A 99 7.49 6.04 10.09
C PHE A 99 6.65 7.24 10.54
N ALA A 100 5.77 7.04 11.53
CA ALA A 100 4.89 8.10 12.04
C ALA A 100 5.69 9.26 12.64
N ASP A 101 6.72 8.98 13.45
CA ASP A 101 7.55 10.00 14.08
C ASP A 101 8.42 10.75 13.07
N HIS A 102 8.87 10.05 12.01
CA HIS A 102 9.74 10.62 10.98
C HIS A 102 8.99 11.40 9.91
N SER A 103 7.86 10.88 9.43
CA SER A 103 7.23 11.37 8.19
C SER A 103 5.78 11.82 8.34
N MET A 104 5.18 11.69 9.54
CA MET A 104 3.81 12.15 9.76
C MET A 104 3.72 13.29 10.75
N VAL A 105 2.74 14.14 10.52
CA VAL A 105 2.42 15.30 11.37
C VAL A 105 0.91 15.32 11.66
N THR A 106 0.50 16.08 12.66
CA THR A 106 -0.90 16.46 12.84
C THR A 106 -1.09 17.85 12.25
N VAL A 107 -2.04 18.00 11.36
CA VAL A 107 -2.44 19.30 10.84
C VAL A 107 -3.68 19.75 11.55
N THR A 108 -3.65 20.94 12.09
CA THR A 108 -4.78 21.60 12.79
C THR A 108 -5.23 22.81 11.97
N GLY A 109 -6.47 22.80 11.55
CA GLY A 109 -7.12 23.97 10.96
C GLY A 109 -7.90 24.71 12.02
N VAL A 110 -7.60 25.97 12.23
CA VAL A 110 -8.28 26.83 13.19
C VAL A 110 -9.29 27.69 12.45
N VAL A 111 -10.52 27.66 12.92
CA VAL A 111 -11.62 28.53 12.46
C VAL A 111 -12.06 29.37 13.63
N SER A 112 -11.92 30.68 13.51
CA SER A 112 -12.45 31.61 14.48
C SER A 112 -13.90 31.90 14.12
N ASP A 113 -14.82 31.56 15.01
CA ASP A 113 -16.25 31.85 14.83
C ASP A 113 -16.78 32.66 16.01
N VAL A 114 -17.86 33.38 15.79
CA VAL A 114 -18.50 34.21 16.83
C VAL A 114 -19.89 33.67 17.05
N ASP A 115 -20.20 33.37 18.32
CA ASP A 115 -21.53 32.90 18.68
C ASP A 115 -22.57 34.05 18.61
N TRP A 116 -23.84 33.69 18.75
CA TRP A 116 -24.95 34.67 18.77
C TRP A 116 -24.83 35.77 19.86
N PHE A 117 -23.91 35.58 20.82
CA PHE A 117 -23.66 36.50 21.92
C PHE A 117 -22.36 37.29 21.79
N ASP A 118 -21.76 37.34 20.58
CA ASP A 118 -20.47 37.95 20.28
C ASP A 118 -19.28 37.34 21.05
N ASN A 119 -19.40 36.08 21.54
CA ASN A 119 -18.24 35.37 22.07
C ASN A 119 -17.50 34.68 20.96
N THR A 120 -16.22 34.97 20.84
CA THR A 120 -15.32 34.25 19.90
C THR A 120 -15.04 32.86 20.45
N TYR A 121 -15.26 31.82 19.64
CA TYR A 121 -14.80 30.47 19.93
C TYR A 121 -14.02 29.94 18.77
N GLU A 122 -13.01 29.13 19.08
CA GLU A 122 -12.19 28.48 18.10
C GLU A 122 -12.69 27.05 17.91
N ASN A 123 -12.98 26.68 16.67
CA ASN A 123 -13.24 25.30 16.28
C ASN A 123 -12.00 24.76 15.58
N GLN A 124 -11.48 23.63 16.07
CA GLN A 124 -10.25 23.04 15.56
C GLN A 124 -10.55 21.69 14.89
N GLY A 125 -10.33 21.62 13.59
CA GLY A 125 -10.31 20.37 12.86
C GLY A 125 -8.88 19.81 12.84
N GLN A 126 -8.71 18.52 13.15
CA GLN A 126 -7.41 17.86 13.12
C GLN A 126 -7.40 16.71 12.11
N THR A 127 -6.33 16.62 11.34
CA THR A 127 -6.10 15.54 10.37
C THR A 127 -4.64 15.11 10.35
N ALA A 128 -4.38 13.93 9.79
CA ALA A 128 -3.02 13.49 9.54
C ALA A 128 -2.43 14.19 8.31
N GLY A 129 -1.18 14.61 8.40
CA GLY A 129 -0.39 15.09 7.28
C GLY A 129 0.82 14.20 7.03
N LEU A 130 1.20 14.03 5.77
CA LEU A 130 2.36 13.26 5.33
C LEU A 130 3.43 14.20 4.79
N ILE A 131 4.64 14.17 5.32
CA ILE A 131 5.78 14.91 4.77
C ILE A 131 6.20 14.24 3.46
N VAL A 132 5.99 14.91 2.32
CA VAL A 132 6.25 14.34 0.99
C VAL A 132 7.55 14.85 0.38
N ALA A 133 8.05 16.00 0.80
CA ALA A 133 9.31 16.54 0.31
C ALA A 133 9.94 17.54 1.31
N ASP A 134 11.24 17.66 1.23
CA ASP A 134 12.06 18.74 1.78
C ASP A 134 12.84 19.36 0.63
N ASN A 135 12.63 20.65 0.37
CA ASN A 135 13.30 21.38 -0.73
C ASN A 135 14.47 22.24 -0.22
N GLY A 136 14.89 22.06 1.03
CA GLY A 136 15.97 22.80 1.68
C GLY A 136 15.59 24.20 2.20
N LYS A 137 14.31 24.60 2.01
CA LYS A 137 13.73 25.84 2.54
C LYS A 137 12.47 25.60 3.34
N GLU A 138 11.67 24.65 2.89
CA GLU A 138 10.38 24.30 3.46
C GLU A 138 10.15 22.79 3.41
N LEU A 139 9.44 22.27 4.40
CA LEU A 139 8.83 20.94 4.36
C LEU A 139 7.48 21.04 3.67
N LEU A 140 7.23 20.11 2.77
CA LEU A 140 5.97 19.99 2.04
C LEU A 140 5.16 18.82 2.59
N ILE A 141 3.91 19.13 2.98
CA ILE A 141 3.06 18.23 3.71
C ILE A 141 1.77 18.00 2.93
N LEU A 142 1.52 16.74 2.57
CA LEU A 142 0.30 16.31 1.91
C LEU A 142 -0.79 16.10 2.97
N VAL A 143 -1.97 16.68 2.73
CA VAL A 143 -3.13 16.56 3.60
C VAL A 143 -4.41 16.37 2.80
N ASP A 144 -5.47 15.93 3.45
CA ASP A 144 -6.83 15.97 2.92
C ASP A 144 -7.32 17.42 2.91
N ALA A 145 -7.69 17.91 1.72
CA ALA A 145 -8.17 19.29 1.54
C ALA A 145 -9.50 19.57 2.25
N ALA A 146 -10.32 18.53 2.46
CA ALA A 146 -11.59 18.67 3.15
C ALA A 146 -11.40 19.10 4.62
N ALA A 147 -10.35 18.57 5.27
CA ALA A 147 -10.05 18.84 6.67
C ALA A 147 -9.60 20.30 6.93
N ILE A 148 -9.11 20.99 5.89
CA ILE A 148 -8.58 22.35 6.00
C ILE A 148 -9.42 23.39 5.23
N ARG A 149 -10.58 22.97 4.68
CA ARG A 149 -11.37 23.80 3.75
C ARG A 149 -11.81 25.14 4.32
N GLN A 150 -12.12 25.19 5.60
CA GLN A 150 -12.63 26.37 6.29
C GLN A 150 -11.61 27.02 7.23
N ALA A 151 -10.40 26.47 7.30
CA ALA A 151 -9.38 26.96 8.21
C ALA A 151 -8.89 28.36 7.80
N GLU A 152 -8.89 29.27 8.75
CA GLU A 152 -8.29 30.61 8.61
C GLU A 152 -6.79 30.57 8.90
N GLU A 153 -6.40 29.74 9.86
CA GLU A 153 -5.02 29.50 10.23
C GLU A 153 -4.72 27.99 10.18
N LEU A 154 -3.51 27.65 9.79
CA LEU A 154 -3.04 26.27 9.68
C LEU A 154 -1.81 26.08 10.56
N GLU A 155 -1.88 25.08 11.41
CA GLU A 155 -0.78 24.66 12.27
C GLU A 155 -0.37 23.22 11.98
N VAL A 156 0.92 22.94 12.08
CA VAL A 156 1.49 21.62 11.95
C VAL A 156 2.19 21.23 13.24
N SER A 157 1.73 20.15 13.87
CA SER A 157 2.32 19.60 15.08
C SER A 157 3.13 18.34 14.74
N PHE A 158 4.39 18.33 15.16
CA PHE A 158 5.31 17.19 15.01
C PHE A 158 5.16 16.19 16.17
N TYR A 159 5.86 15.06 16.06
CA TYR A 159 5.88 13.98 17.06
C TYR A 159 6.17 14.45 18.50
N SER A 160 6.90 15.54 18.67
CA SER A 160 7.23 16.14 19.97
C SER A 160 6.09 16.97 20.58
N GLY A 161 4.98 17.13 19.89
CA GLY A 161 3.86 17.98 20.29
C GLY A 161 4.09 19.49 20.07
N ARG A 162 5.21 19.89 19.44
CA ARG A 162 5.43 21.29 19.06
C ARG A 162 4.73 21.60 17.76
N SER A 163 4.01 22.72 17.75
CA SER A 163 3.31 23.25 16.59
C SER A 163 4.08 24.40 15.96
N VAL A 164 3.97 24.50 14.66
CA VAL A 164 4.46 25.60 13.83
C VAL A 164 3.41 26.01 12.82
N SER A 165 3.43 27.28 12.40
CA SER A 165 2.49 27.76 11.39
C SER A 165 2.78 27.14 10.01
N ALA A 166 1.73 26.90 9.24
CA ALA A 166 1.82 26.38 7.89
C ALA A 166 1.02 27.23 6.90
N SER A 167 1.40 27.19 5.65
CA SER A 167 0.72 27.89 4.57
C SER A 167 0.24 26.91 3.51
N LEU A 168 -0.93 27.16 2.91
CA LEU A 168 -1.44 26.39 1.77
C LEU A 168 -0.61 26.73 0.52
N LYS A 169 0.08 25.72 -0.03
CA LYS A 169 0.87 25.86 -1.26
C LYS A 169 0.08 25.54 -2.52
N GLY A 170 -0.79 24.57 -2.45
CA GLY A 170 -1.65 24.17 -3.57
C GLY A 170 -2.69 23.15 -3.14
N LYS A 171 -3.80 23.11 -3.86
CA LYS A 171 -4.85 22.10 -3.65
C LYS A 171 -5.41 21.63 -4.98
N ASP A 172 -5.91 20.41 -4.98
CA ASP A 172 -6.67 19.81 -6.06
C ASP A 172 -8.01 19.34 -5.50
N GLU A 173 -9.10 19.91 -6.02
CA GLU A 173 -10.43 19.62 -5.50
C GLU A 173 -10.97 18.26 -5.98
N GLU A 174 -10.45 17.76 -7.10
CA GLU A 174 -10.91 16.51 -7.70
C GLU A 174 -10.37 15.29 -6.94
N THR A 175 -9.08 15.31 -6.58
CA THR A 175 -8.50 14.26 -5.74
C THR A 175 -8.70 14.51 -4.24
N GLY A 176 -9.16 15.69 -3.86
CA GLY A 176 -9.29 16.09 -2.46
C GLY A 176 -7.96 16.27 -1.73
N LEU A 177 -6.86 16.49 -2.45
CA LEU A 177 -5.52 16.60 -1.87
C LEU A 177 -5.05 18.05 -1.82
N ALA A 178 -4.32 18.40 -0.76
CA ALA A 178 -3.66 19.69 -0.63
C ALA A 178 -2.22 19.52 -0.15
N ILE A 179 -1.36 20.46 -0.54
CA ILE A 179 0.02 20.57 -0.05
C ILE A 179 0.13 21.82 0.81
N LEU A 180 0.59 21.63 2.04
CA LEU A 180 1.00 22.71 2.93
C LEU A 180 2.52 22.85 2.90
N SER A 181 2.99 24.06 3.16
CA SER A 181 4.40 24.35 3.37
C SER A 181 4.66 24.87 4.79
N VAL A 182 5.73 24.38 5.39
CA VAL A 182 6.26 24.85 6.69
C VAL A 182 7.70 25.29 6.45
N ALA A 183 8.03 26.52 6.80
CA ALA A 183 9.41 27.02 6.64
C ALA A 183 10.37 26.25 7.56
N LEU A 184 11.53 25.82 7.05
CA LEU A 184 12.51 25.05 7.84
C LEU A 184 13.09 25.87 8.99
N GLU A 185 13.13 27.20 8.86
CA GLU A 185 13.59 28.11 9.90
C GLU A 185 12.68 28.16 11.14
N ASP A 186 11.38 27.87 10.95
CA ASP A 186 10.40 27.83 12.04
C ASP A 186 10.42 26.48 12.78
N ILE A 187 11.07 25.47 12.23
CA ILE A 187 11.16 24.13 12.82
C ILE A 187 12.39 24.06 13.72
N PRO A 188 12.20 23.76 15.03
CA PRO A 188 13.30 23.56 15.95
C PRO A 188 14.31 22.52 15.45
N GLU A 189 15.61 22.77 15.68
CA GLU A 189 16.68 21.93 15.14
C GLU A 189 16.64 20.48 15.63
N ASP A 190 16.18 20.25 16.86
CA ASP A 190 16.00 18.93 17.45
C ASP A 190 14.91 18.11 16.70
N ILE A 191 13.87 18.76 16.22
CA ILE A 191 12.81 18.14 15.40
C ILE A 191 13.31 17.94 13.98
N ARG A 192 13.90 18.97 13.37
CA ARG A 192 14.36 18.95 11.98
C ARG A 192 15.36 17.84 11.67
N LYS A 193 16.18 17.44 12.67
CA LYS A 193 17.11 16.30 12.52
C LYS A 193 16.45 14.94 12.43
N ASN A 194 15.22 14.82 12.94
CA ASN A 194 14.53 13.54 13.09
C ASN A 194 13.34 13.37 12.13
N VAL A 195 12.89 14.47 11.49
CA VAL A 195 11.79 14.41 10.53
C VAL A 195 12.30 14.48 9.10
N GLY A 196 11.58 13.89 8.19
CA GLY A 196 11.93 13.86 6.78
C GLY A 196 10.82 13.34 5.89
N SER A 197 11.04 13.44 4.58
CA SER A 197 10.06 13.00 3.60
C SER A 197 9.87 11.49 3.60
N ALA A 198 8.62 11.08 3.45
CA ALA A 198 8.25 9.67 3.31
C ALA A 198 8.78 9.06 2.01
N THR A 199 9.19 7.80 2.09
CA THR A 199 9.55 7.04 0.89
C THR A 199 8.29 6.51 0.22
N MET A 200 8.08 6.85 -1.05
CA MET A 200 6.95 6.37 -1.83
C MET A 200 7.22 4.95 -2.33
N GLY A 201 6.20 4.10 -2.24
CA GLY A 201 6.20 2.75 -2.80
C GLY A 201 5.52 2.69 -4.16
N SER A 202 5.10 1.49 -4.55
CA SER A 202 4.29 1.25 -5.75
C SER A 202 2.96 0.66 -5.34
N SER A 203 1.88 1.17 -5.93
CA SER A 203 0.50 0.72 -5.67
C SER A 203 -0.13 -0.01 -6.87
N GLY A 204 0.69 -0.68 -7.69
CA GLY A 204 0.19 -1.51 -8.80
C GLY A 204 -0.61 -2.73 -8.31
N SER A 205 -1.15 -3.53 -9.25
CA SER A 205 -1.95 -4.73 -8.95
C SER A 205 -1.23 -5.77 -8.08
N SER A 206 0.11 -5.77 -8.09
CA SER A 206 0.95 -6.68 -7.29
C SER A 206 0.86 -6.45 -5.77
N VAL A 207 0.15 -5.40 -5.30
CA VAL A 207 -0.03 -5.15 -3.86
C VAL A 207 -1.22 -5.93 -3.26
N GLN A 208 -2.00 -6.64 -4.05
CA GLN A 208 -3.08 -7.51 -3.53
C GLN A 208 -2.48 -8.63 -2.66
N ALA A 209 -3.14 -8.93 -1.54
CA ALA A 209 -2.71 -9.86 -0.50
C ALA A 209 -1.40 -9.47 0.22
N VAL A 210 -0.88 -8.25 0.01
CA VAL A 210 0.30 -7.76 0.74
C VAL A 210 -0.13 -7.26 2.12
N PRO A 211 0.60 -7.64 3.20
CA PRO A 211 0.40 -7.06 4.53
C PRO A 211 0.74 -5.57 4.53
N VAL A 212 -0.13 -4.78 5.17
CA VAL A 212 -0.02 -3.32 5.22
C VAL A 212 -0.34 -2.79 6.60
N ILE A 213 0.10 -1.57 6.85
CA ILE A 213 -0.14 -0.82 8.08
C ILE A 213 -0.82 0.49 7.70
N ALA A 214 -1.98 0.73 8.27
CA ALA A 214 -2.66 2.03 8.17
C ALA A 214 -2.30 2.88 9.38
N ILE A 215 -1.89 4.12 9.13
CA ILE A 215 -1.50 5.08 10.17
C ILE A 215 -2.29 6.36 9.93
N GLY A 216 -2.99 6.82 10.97
CA GLY A 216 -3.74 8.07 10.95
C GLY A 216 -3.71 8.76 12.29
N ARG A 217 -4.31 9.94 12.35
CA ARG A 217 -4.39 10.75 13.58
C ARG A 217 -5.80 11.27 13.83
N PRO A 218 -6.78 10.37 14.07
CA PRO A 218 -8.14 10.80 14.39
C PRO A 218 -8.12 11.62 15.69
N GLN A 219 -8.67 12.83 15.61
CA GLN A 219 -8.72 13.76 16.74
C GLN A 219 -7.33 14.00 17.39
N GLY A 220 -6.27 14.01 16.55
CA GLY A 220 -4.90 14.21 17.00
C GLY A 220 -4.23 12.98 17.63
N ALA A 221 -4.97 11.92 17.93
CA ALA A 221 -4.42 10.69 18.50
C ALA A 221 -3.84 9.77 17.42
N GLU A 222 -2.59 9.33 17.58
CA GLU A 222 -1.98 8.37 16.68
C GLU A 222 -2.70 7.03 16.74
N THR A 223 -3.12 6.54 15.59
CA THR A 223 -3.81 5.26 15.44
C THR A 223 -3.09 4.42 14.40
N ILE A 224 -2.73 3.17 14.76
CA ILE A 224 -2.03 2.21 13.92
C ILE A 224 -2.89 0.96 13.81
N ILE A 225 -3.19 0.55 12.58
CA ILE A 225 -4.02 -0.62 12.28
C ILE A 225 -3.24 -1.52 11.33
N PHE A 226 -3.26 -2.82 11.59
CA PHE A 226 -2.60 -3.84 10.78
C PHE A 226 -3.64 -4.63 9.98
N GLY A 227 -3.34 -4.92 8.73
CA GLY A 227 -4.18 -5.72 7.86
C GLY A 227 -3.49 -6.02 6.54
N MET A 228 -4.28 -6.30 5.51
CA MET A 228 -3.78 -6.55 4.16
C MET A 228 -4.64 -5.86 3.11
N VAL A 229 -4.08 -5.70 1.91
CA VAL A 229 -4.83 -5.25 0.73
C VAL A 229 -5.65 -6.42 0.19
N THR A 230 -6.96 -6.30 0.22
CA THR A 230 -7.88 -7.34 -0.27
C THR A 230 -8.16 -7.21 -1.77
N SER A 231 -8.13 -5.97 -2.31
CA SER A 231 -8.31 -5.71 -3.73
C SER A 231 -7.53 -4.47 -4.16
N ALA A 232 -6.93 -4.54 -5.35
CA ALA A 232 -6.17 -3.46 -5.97
C ALA A 232 -6.58 -3.23 -7.44
N ASP A 233 -7.64 -3.86 -7.93
CA ASP A 233 -8.06 -3.79 -9.33
C ASP A 233 -9.25 -2.85 -9.55
N TYR A 234 -9.71 -2.18 -8.51
CA TYR A 234 -10.78 -1.21 -8.60
C TYR A 234 -10.21 0.20 -8.84
N TYR A 235 -10.80 0.92 -9.79
CA TYR A 235 -10.48 2.33 -10.07
C TYR A 235 -11.69 3.19 -9.71
N GLN A 236 -11.42 4.28 -9.01
CA GLN A 236 -12.41 5.34 -8.83
C GLN A 236 -12.23 6.37 -9.95
N ASN A 237 -13.31 6.60 -10.69
CA ASN A 237 -13.34 7.59 -11.75
C ASN A 237 -13.66 8.94 -11.13
N LEU A 238 -12.64 9.78 -11.01
CA LEU A 238 -12.76 11.19 -10.63
C LEU A 238 -12.74 12.04 -11.90
N THR A 239 -13.08 13.31 -11.78
CA THR A 239 -12.94 14.25 -12.90
C THR A 239 -11.47 14.34 -13.30
N ASP A 240 -11.19 14.10 -14.58
CA ASP A 240 -9.86 14.11 -15.18
C ASP A 240 -8.84 13.13 -14.56
N HIS A 241 -9.26 12.24 -13.65
CA HIS A 241 -8.42 11.28 -12.96
C HIS A 241 -9.09 9.93 -12.81
N ASN A 242 -8.36 8.86 -13.11
CA ASN A 242 -8.70 7.51 -12.67
C ASN A 242 -7.68 7.09 -11.62
N VAL A 243 -8.12 6.94 -10.37
CA VAL A 243 -7.26 6.60 -9.25
C VAL A 243 -7.56 5.18 -8.79
N ARG A 244 -6.54 4.37 -8.67
CA ARG A 244 -6.65 3.02 -8.11
C ARG A 244 -7.08 3.10 -6.65
N LEU A 245 -8.11 2.35 -6.29
CA LEU A 245 -8.58 2.25 -4.92
C LEU A 245 -8.10 0.93 -4.31
N LEU A 246 -7.21 1.02 -3.36
CA LEU A 246 -6.76 -0.10 -2.56
C LEU A 246 -7.80 -0.37 -1.46
N LYS A 247 -8.48 -1.51 -1.54
CA LYS A 247 -9.40 -1.97 -0.48
C LYS A 247 -8.64 -2.87 0.48
N THR A 248 -8.94 -2.75 1.77
CA THR A 248 -8.27 -3.52 2.82
C THR A 248 -9.29 -4.37 3.61
N ASP A 249 -8.82 -5.17 4.55
CA ASP A 249 -9.63 -5.86 5.55
C ASP A 249 -9.74 -5.08 6.88
N MET A 250 -9.24 -3.84 6.90
CA MET A 250 -9.20 -2.99 8.09
C MET A 250 -10.44 -2.11 8.19
N THR A 251 -10.78 -1.72 9.41
CA THR A 251 -11.83 -0.76 9.74
C THR A 251 -11.26 0.38 10.58
N GLY A 252 -11.87 1.55 10.52
CA GLY A 252 -11.41 2.74 11.23
C GLY A 252 -10.71 3.74 10.32
N LEU A 253 -10.27 4.86 10.88
CA LEU A 253 -9.66 6.01 10.19
C LEU A 253 -10.55 6.71 9.14
N GLN A 254 -11.84 6.40 9.06
CA GLN A 254 -12.75 7.11 8.16
C GLN A 254 -12.82 8.59 8.54
N GLY A 255 -12.75 9.47 7.54
CA GLY A 255 -12.89 10.92 7.72
C GLY A 255 -11.72 11.62 8.43
N THR A 256 -10.62 10.94 8.72
CA THR A 256 -9.51 11.51 9.50
C THR A 256 -8.20 11.67 8.71
N GLY A 257 -8.19 11.22 7.47
CA GLY A 257 -6.96 11.11 6.70
C GLY A 257 -5.99 10.09 7.28
N GLY A 258 -4.95 9.78 6.54
CA GLY A 258 -3.93 8.83 6.95
C GLY A 258 -3.19 8.26 5.76
N VAL A 259 -2.31 7.32 6.04
CA VAL A 259 -1.49 6.66 5.02
C VAL A 259 -1.52 5.15 5.18
N LEU A 260 -1.39 4.46 4.06
CA LEU A 260 -1.19 3.03 4.00
C LEU A 260 0.26 2.76 3.63
N ILE A 261 1.00 2.06 4.49
CA ILE A 261 2.40 1.69 4.25
C ILE A 261 2.58 0.18 4.20
N ASN A 262 3.62 -0.27 3.51
CA ASN A 262 4.04 -1.68 3.59
C ASN A 262 4.95 -1.92 4.81
N LEU A 263 5.32 -3.18 5.05
CA LEU A 263 6.19 -3.57 6.17
C LEU A 263 7.64 -3.03 6.09
N SER A 264 8.02 -2.44 4.94
CA SER A 264 9.31 -1.74 4.77
C SER A 264 9.19 -0.22 4.98
N GLY A 265 8.05 0.28 5.45
CA GLY A 265 7.83 1.71 5.68
C GLY A 265 7.65 2.55 4.40
N LYS A 266 7.30 1.93 3.26
CA LYS A 266 7.03 2.67 2.02
C LYS A 266 5.54 2.93 1.87
N VAL A 267 5.17 4.14 1.47
CA VAL A 267 3.77 4.56 1.27
C VAL A 267 3.19 3.87 0.04
N LEU A 268 2.11 3.15 0.22
CA LEU A 268 1.34 2.50 -0.86
C LEU A 268 0.10 3.30 -1.25
N GLY A 269 -0.48 4.04 -0.30
CA GLY A 269 -1.68 4.81 -0.58
C GLY A 269 -1.96 5.87 0.48
N ILE A 270 -2.86 6.79 0.12
CA ILE A 270 -3.41 7.81 1.00
C ILE A 270 -4.82 7.38 1.38
N VAL A 271 -5.09 7.28 2.68
CA VAL A 271 -6.42 6.94 3.18
C VAL A 271 -7.37 8.04 2.76
N HIS A 272 -8.37 7.68 2.00
CA HIS A 272 -9.36 8.62 1.50
C HIS A 272 -10.52 8.73 2.49
N ALA A 273 -10.82 9.97 2.85
CA ALA A 273 -11.95 10.31 3.70
C ALA A 273 -13.28 10.37 2.91
N GLY A 274 -13.36 9.72 1.74
CA GLY A 274 -14.49 9.79 0.83
C GLY A 274 -15.83 9.56 1.52
N GLU A 275 -16.86 10.16 0.96
CA GLU A 275 -18.24 9.97 1.40
C GLU A 275 -18.49 8.47 1.55
N ALA A 276 -18.83 8.08 2.77
CA ALA A 276 -19.04 6.70 3.15
C ALA A 276 -20.16 6.08 2.30
N GLU A 277 -19.82 5.55 1.14
CA GLU A 277 -20.63 4.52 0.53
C GLU A 277 -20.56 3.31 1.46
N SER A 278 -21.45 3.31 2.47
CA SER A 278 -21.93 2.16 3.26
C SER A 278 -20.90 1.04 3.63
N SER A 279 -19.62 1.24 3.46
CA SER A 279 -18.58 0.25 3.78
C SER A 279 -17.72 0.79 4.93
N ASP A 280 -17.79 0.13 6.09
CA ASP A 280 -16.91 0.42 7.24
C ASP A 280 -15.44 0.07 6.97
N VAL A 281 -15.12 -0.42 5.77
CA VAL A 281 -13.80 -0.91 5.40
C VAL A 281 -12.92 0.23 4.91
N LEU A 282 -11.71 0.31 5.45
CA LEU A 282 -10.71 1.29 5.07
C LEU A 282 -10.27 1.10 3.62
N SER A 283 -10.31 2.18 2.86
CA SER A 283 -9.83 2.25 1.49
C SER A 283 -8.80 3.38 1.35
N ALA A 284 -7.87 3.21 0.41
CA ALA A 284 -6.83 4.19 0.16
C ALA A 284 -6.64 4.42 -1.34
N TYR A 285 -6.43 5.65 -1.76
CA TYR A 285 -5.99 5.96 -3.12
C TYR A 285 -4.55 5.51 -3.31
N GLY A 286 -4.30 4.73 -4.36
CA GLY A 286 -2.98 4.23 -4.70
C GLY A 286 -2.00 5.37 -4.98
N ILE A 287 -0.86 5.36 -4.30
CA ILE A 287 0.12 6.45 -4.38
C ILE A 287 0.67 6.65 -5.80
N SER A 288 0.81 5.58 -6.58
CA SER A 288 1.39 5.65 -7.93
C SER A 288 0.61 6.59 -8.87
N ASP A 289 -0.72 6.62 -8.73
CA ASP A 289 -1.58 7.45 -9.57
C ASP A 289 -1.61 8.92 -9.09
N LEU A 290 -1.23 9.16 -7.84
CA LEU A 290 -1.22 10.48 -7.21
C LEU A 290 0.11 11.22 -7.36
N LEU A 291 1.22 10.53 -7.70
CA LEU A 291 2.57 11.13 -7.72
C LEU A 291 2.67 12.37 -8.60
N THR A 292 2.02 12.35 -9.77
CA THR A 292 2.02 13.50 -10.69
C THR A 292 1.29 14.70 -10.08
N THR A 293 0.13 14.48 -9.48
CA THR A 293 -0.66 15.52 -8.80
C THR A 293 0.11 16.08 -7.61
N VAL A 294 0.63 15.22 -6.73
CA VAL A 294 1.45 15.62 -5.58
C VAL A 294 2.68 16.42 -6.03
N GLY A 295 3.37 15.99 -7.09
CA GLY A 295 4.53 16.69 -7.63
C GLY A 295 4.17 18.10 -8.15
N LYS A 296 3.07 18.26 -8.88
CA LYS A 296 2.60 19.56 -9.38
C LYS A 296 2.22 20.49 -8.21
N LEU A 297 1.44 20.00 -7.26
CA LEU A 297 1.02 20.77 -6.08
C LEU A 297 2.23 21.18 -5.23
N SER A 298 3.20 20.29 -5.04
CA SER A 298 4.46 20.56 -4.32
C SER A 298 5.28 21.68 -4.95
N ASN A 299 5.20 21.84 -6.27
CA ASN A 299 5.85 22.91 -7.02
C ASN A 299 4.97 24.16 -7.19
N GLY A 300 3.81 24.23 -6.54
CA GLY A 300 2.86 25.34 -6.66
C GLY A 300 2.28 25.48 -8.08
N GLN A 301 2.30 24.42 -8.86
CA GLN A 301 1.76 24.39 -10.21
C GLN A 301 0.26 24.16 -10.18
N LYS A 302 -0.47 24.86 -11.03
CA LYS A 302 -1.90 24.62 -11.21
C LYS A 302 -2.10 23.32 -11.99
N ILE A 303 -3.06 22.52 -11.54
CA ILE A 303 -3.52 21.35 -12.28
C ILE A 303 -4.51 21.84 -13.34
N ALA A 304 -4.26 21.47 -14.60
CA ALA A 304 -5.18 21.76 -15.68
C ALA A 304 -6.32 20.75 -15.66
N HIS A 305 -7.55 21.23 -15.72
CA HIS A 305 -8.75 20.41 -15.75
C HIS A 305 -9.41 20.50 -17.12
N MET A 306 -9.83 19.37 -17.66
CA MET A 306 -10.62 19.25 -18.87
C MET A 306 -12.11 19.19 -18.54
N GLY A 307 -12.43 18.59 -17.41
CA GLY A 307 -13.78 18.42 -16.88
C GLY A 307 -14.50 17.24 -17.50
N ILE A 308 -13.84 16.11 -17.61
CA ILE A 308 -14.42 14.84 -18.09
C ILE A 308 -14.29 13.75 -17.03
N THR A 309 -15.26 12.85 -17.04
CA THR A 309 -15.14 11.54 -16.38
C THR A 309 -15.11 10.47 -17.45
N GLY A 310 -14.32 9.43 -17.25
CA GLY A 310 -14.16 8.40 -18.27
C GLY A 310 -13.59 7.10 -17.70
N THR A 311 -13.60 6.07 -18.53
CA THR A 311 -13.04 4.77 -18.22
C THR A 311 -12.42 4.17 -19.48
N ASP A 312 -11.54 3.19 -19.30
CA ASP A 312 -11.05 2.41 -20.42
C ASP A 312 -12.16 1.51 -20.98
N VAL A 313 -12.12 1.30 -22.30
CA VAL A 313 -13.03 0.34 -22.96
C VAL A 313 -12.50 -1.07 -22.69
N PRO A 314 -13.23 -1.93 -21.96
CA PRO A 314 -12.84 -3.31 -21.74
C PRO A 314 -12.80 -4.09 -23.06
N ASP A 315 -11.90 -5.08 -23.15
CA ASP A 315 -11.74 -5.92 -24.34
C ASP A 315 -13.05 -6.62 -24.75
N GLU A 316 -13.87 -7.04 -23.79
CA GLU A 316 -15.18 -7.65 -24.05
C GLU A 316 -16.12 -6.68 -24.78
N ILE A 317 -16.15 -5.40 -24.35
CA ILE A 317 -17.00 -4.37 -24.98
C ILE A 317 -16.46 -4.02 -26.38
N HIS A 318 -15.13 -3.95 -26.53
CA HIS A 318 -14.52 -3.76 -27.84
C HIS A 318 -14.92 -4.87 -28.81
N LEU A 319 -14.81 -6.13 -28.39
CA LEU A 319 -15.12 -7.29 -29.23
C LEU A 319 -16.62 -7.45 -29.51
N GLU A 320 -17.47 -7.21 -28.52
CA GLU A 320 -18.93 -7.41 -28.63
C GLU A 320 -19.65 -6.25 -29.32
N LYS A 321 -19.26 -5.02 -28.99
CA LYS A 321 -19.96 -3.80 -29.44
C LYS A 321 -19.20 -3.02 -30.52
N HIS A 322 -18.00 -3.47 -30.89
CA HIS A 322 -17.13 -2.79 -31.85
C HIS A 322 -16.77 -1.32 -31.47
N VAL A 323 -16.78 -1.03 -30.17
CA VAL A 323 -16.31 0.25 -29.65
C VAL A 323 -14.79 0.30 -29.77
N PRO A 324 -14.17 1.37 -30.33
CA PRO A 324 -12.72 1.47 -30.40
C PRO A 324 -12.05 1.32 -29.02
N VAL A 325 -10.89 0.64 -28.99
CA VAL A 325 -10.07 0.58 -27.77
C VAL A 325 -9.58 1.97 -27.42
N GLY A 326 -9.67 2.35 -26.15
CA GLY A 326 -9.23 3.64 -25.64
C GLY A 326 -10.10 4.17 -24.52
N ALA A 327 -9.97 5.45 -24.21
CA ALA A 327 -10.74 6.13 -23.19
C ALA A 327 -12.16 6.44 -23.69
N TYR A 328 -13.16 5.98 -22.92
CA TYR A 328 -14.57 6.29 -23.15
C TYR A 328 -15.03 7.35 -22.15
N VAL A 329 -15.48 8.50 -22.66
CA VAL A 329 -16.01 9.59 -21.82
C VAL A 329 -17.39 9.22 -21.34
N THR A 330 -17.56 9.11 -20.01
CA THR A 330 -18.84 8.78 -19.38
C THR A 330 -19.62 10.01 -18.90
N GLY A 331 -18.94 11.13 -18.69
CA GLY A 331 -19.57 12.39 -18.27
C GLY A 331 -18.73 13.61 -18.59
N ILE A 332 -19.39 14.76 -18.64
CA ILE A 332 -18.78 16.07 -18.84
C ILE A 332 -19.30 17.01 -17.76
N ILE A 333 -18.38 17.71 -17.10
CA ILE A 333 -18.71 18.68 -16.06
C ILE A 333 -19.25 19.97 -16.69
N MET A 334 -20.31 20.50 -16.10
CA MET A 334 -20.91 21.76 -16.53
C MET A 334 -19.89 22.90 -16.47
N ASP A 335 -19.92 23.78 -17.48
CA ASP A 335 -19.02 24.94 -17.65
C ASP A 335 -17.53 24.60 -17.81
N SER A 336 -17.18 23.33 -17.95
CA SER A 336 -15.80 22.86 -18.17
C SER A 336 -15.29 23.22 -19.56
N PRO A 337 -13.96 23.17 -19.79
CA PRO A 337 -13.38 23.26 -21.12
C PRO A 337 -13.93 22.23 -22.11
N ALA A 338 -14.13 20.97 -21.65
CA ALA A 338 -14.70 19.91 -22.48
C ALA A 338 -16.12 20.18 -22.93
N MET A 339 -16.92 20.85 -22.11
CA MET A 339 -18.29 21.24 -22.49
C MET A 339 -18.32 22.36 -23.52
N LYS A 340 -17.27 23.19 -23.59
CA LYS A 340 -17.17 24.35 -24.52
C LYS A 340 -16.56 23.97 -25.86
N ALA A 341 -15.90 22.81 -25.94
CA ALA A 341 -15.28 22.28 -27.14
C ALA A 341 -16.29 21.55 -28.03
#